data_243c42bbb0d25fc63130178d2e956233
#
_entry.id   243c42bbb0d25fc63130178d2e956233
#
_cell.length_a   1.000
_cell.length_b   1.000
_cell.length_c   1.000
_cell.angle_alpha   90.00
_cell.angle_beta   90.00
_cell.angle_gamma   90.00
#
_symmetry.space_group_name_H-M   'P 1'
#
loop_
_entity.id
_entity.type
_entity.pdbx_description
1 polymer ?
#
loop_
_entity_poly.entity_id
_entity_poly.type
_entity_poly.pdbx_seq_one_letter_code
_entity_poly.pdbx_strand_id
1 'polypeptide(L)'
;MKKINVFCVLVLALMLIDLVVDLFFATSDRTVVLNLENESLGSLLFILFVALLALGAVVVAIFSFVKFILNVNRNEVFTERNIKQIRKYGYSALVCGVCMMYLTFFFGEGFWNAVLDGVDALGEGFFALLMAEIFSIGKSR
;
A
#
# COMPACT_ATOMS: atom_id res chain seq x y z
N MET A 1 -14.13 10.33 -20.89
CA MET A 1 -14.59 10.06 -19.52
C MET A 1 -14.95 8.60 -19.27
N LYS A 2 -15.81 7.93 -20.07
CA LYS A 2 -16.15 6.49 -19.86
C LYS A 2 -14.92 5.53 -19.86
N LYS A 3 -13.89 5.80 -20.68
CA LYS A 3 -12.69 4.97 -20.74
C LYS A 3 -11.83 5.04 -19.47
N ILE A 4 -11.68 6.23 -18.87
CA ILE A 4 -10.93 6.40 -17.62
C ILE A 4 -11.61 5.65 -16.48
N ASN A 5 -12.94 5.70 -16.39
CA ASN A 5 -13.69 4.94 -15.38
C ASN A 5 -13.49 3.44 -15.50
N VAL A 6 -13.48 2.90 -16.73
CA VAL A 6 -13.27 1.47 -16.97
C VAL A 6 -11.86 1.06 -16.51
N PHE A 7 -10.83 1.83 -16.86
CA PHE A 7 -9.46 1.55 -16.41
C PHE A 7 -9.31 1.64 -14.89
N CYS A 8 -9.91 2.65 -14.26
CA CYS A 8 -9.87 2.78 -12.80
C CYS A 8 -10.56 1.62 -12.08
N VAL A 9 -11.73 1.18 -12.59
CA VAL A 9 -12.44 0.02 -12.04
C VAL A 9 -11.62 -1.26 -12.24
N LEU A 10 -10.96 -1.41 -13.40
CA LEU A 10 -10.14 -2.57 -13.72
C LEU A 10 -8.89 -2.63 -12.82
N VAL A 11 -8.22 -1.49 -12.58
CA VAL A 11 -7.10 -1.40 -11.65
C VAL A 11 -7.53 -1.74 -10.23
N LEU A 12 -8.66 -1.20 -9.75
CA LEU A 12 -9.22 -1.54 -8.43
C LEU A 12 -9.54 -3.02 -8.31
N ALA A 13 -10.15 -3.61 -9.35
CA ALA A 13 -10.47 -5.03 -9.37
C ALA A 13 -9.20 -5.89 -9.32
N LEU A 14 -8.16 -5.53 -10.06
CA LEU A 14 -6.87 -6.23 -10.04
C LEU A 14 -6.20 -6.10 -8.68
N MET A 15 -6.17 -4.92 -8.06
CA MET A 15 -5.62 -4.73 -6.71
C MET A 15 -6.37 -5.54 -5.66
N LEU A 16 -7.70 -5.66 -5.78
CA LEU A 16 -8.50 -6.49 -4.87
C LEU A 16 -8.26 -7.98 -5.09
N ILE A 17 -8.11 -8.41 -6.35
CA ILE A 17 -7.78 -9.80 -6.69
C ILE A 17 -6.40 -10.15 -6.13
N ASP A 18 -5.41 -9.29 -6.34
CA ASP A 18 -4.06 -9.45 -5.84
C ASP A 18 -4.05 -9.57 -4.30
N LEU A 19 -4.71 -8.67 -3.61
CA LEU A 19 -4.88 -8.73 -2.16
C LEU A 19 -5.54 -10.04 -1.68
N VAL A 20 -6.57 -10.52 -2.39
CA VAL A 20 -7.26 -11.77 -2.04
C VAL A 20 -6.37 -12.98 -2.31
N VAL A 21 -5.65 -12.96 -3.45
CA VAL A 21 -4.69 -14.01 -3.82
C VAL A 21 -3.58 -14.08 -2.77
N ASP A 22 -2.96 -12.95 -2.41
CA ASP A 22 -1.92 -12.90 -1.40
C ASP A 22 -2.42 -13.39 -0.03
N LEU A 23 -3.63 -12.99 0.36
CA LEU A 23 -4.22 -13.46 1.62
C LEU A 23 -4.48 -14.97 1.60
N PHE A 24 -4.91 -15.53 0.46
CA PHE A 24 -5.23 -16.95 0.31
C PHE A 24 -3.96 -17.82 0.23
N PHE A 25 -2.93 -17.37 -0.49
CA PHE A 25 -1.66 -18.10 -0.59
C PHE A 25 -0.81 -17.93 0.65
N ALA A 26 -0.84 -16.77 1.32
CA ALA A 26 -0.19 -16.59 2.61
C ALA A 26 -0.71 -17.57 3.68
N THR A 27 -1.99 -17.97 3.58
CA THR A 27 -2.59 -18.96 4.51
C THR A 27 -2.35 -20.39 4.08
N SER A 28 -2.05 -20.68 2.80
CA SER A 28 -1.97 -22.04 2.27
C SER A 28 -0.56 -22.64 2.26
N ASP A 29 0.46 -21.85 1.95
CA ASP A 29 1.83 -22.35 1.77
C ASP A 29 2.80 -21.99 2.92
N ARG A 30 2.42 -21.05 3.76
CA ARG A 30 3.22 -20.66 4.92
C ARG A 30 2.69 -21.38 6.16
N THR A 31 3.15 -22.59 6.40
CA THR A 31 3.36 -22.99 7.78
C THR A 31 4.45 -22.07 8.35
N VAL A 32 4.04 -20.84 8.63
CA VAL A 32 4.80 -19.97 9.51
C VAL A 32 4.80 -20.71 10.85
N VAL A 33 5.77 -21.58 11.04
CA VAL A 33 6.09 -22.12 12.36
C VAL A 33 6.65 -20.91 13.11
N LEU A 34 5.71 -20.09 13.61
CA LEU A 34 6.01 -19.10 14.61
C LEU A 34 6.55 -19.89 15.79
N ASN A 35 7.88 -19.97 15.88
CA ASN A 35 8.57 -20.44 17.08
C ASN A 35 8.36 -19.38 18.19
N LEU A 36 7.08 -19.13 18.50
CA LEU A 36 6.64 -18.15 19.50
C LEU A 36 7.14 -18.51 20.90
N GLU A 37 7.54 -19.77 21.09
CA GLU A 37 8.02 -20.28 22.38
C GLU A 37 9.34 -19.62 22.83
N ASN A 38 10.15 -19.09 21.90
CA ASN A 38 11.43 -18.47 22.22
C ASN A 38 11.43 -16.94 22.10
N GLU A 39 10.30 -16.33 21.68
CA GLU A 39 10.22 -14.89 21.50
C GLU A 39 9.83 -14.17 22.78
N SER A 40 10.47 -13.02 23.01
CA SER A 40 10.09 -12.19 24.15
C SER A 40 8.70 -11.57 23.95
N LEU A 41 7.96 -11.36 25.03
CA LEU A 41 6.67 -10.67 24.97
C LEU A 41 6.78 -9.30 24.30
N GLY A 42 7.92 -8.61 24.49
CA GLY A 42 8.19 -7.32 23.85
C GLY A 42 8.30 -7.41 22.34
N SER A 43 8.98 -8.45 21.79
CA SER A 43 9.07 -8.65 20.35
C SER A 43 7.71 -8.97 19.73
N LEU A 44 6.90 -9.79 20.40
CA LEU A 44 5.56 -10.12 19.93
C LEU A 44 4.64 -8.89 19.88
N LEU A 45 4.67 -8.05 20.90
CA LEU A 45 3.91 -6.80 20.91
C LEU A 45 4.37 -5.84 19.80
N PHE A 46 5.67 -5.78 19.54
CA PHE A 46 6.20 -4.93 18.48
C PHE A 46 5.79 -5.43 17.08
N ILE A 47 5.81 -6.73 16.82
CA ILE A 47 5.33 -7.33 15.57
C ILE A 47 3.85 -7.02 15.38
N LEU A 48 3.04 -7.22 16.42
CA LEU A 48 1.62 -6.90 16.38
C LEU A 48 1.39 -5.42 16.06
N PHE A 49 2.17 -4.53 16.66
CA PHE A 49 2.10 -3.09 16.38
C PHE A 49 2.42 -2.79 14.91
N VAL A 50 3.50 -3.38 14.36
CA VAL A 50 3.90 -3.19 12.96
C VAL A 50 2.84 -3.75 12.00
N ALA A 51 2.27 -4.92 12.31
CA ALA A 51 1.20 -5.51 11.51
C ALA A 51 -0.07 -4.63 11.50
N LEU A 52 -0.47 -4.08 12.64
CA LEU A 52 -1.59 -3.15 12.74
C LEU A 52 -1.33 -1.84 11.99
N LEU A 53 -0.08 -1.35 12.04
CA LEU A 53 0.34 -0.16 11.30
C LEU A 53 0.27 -0.40 9.78
N ALA A 54 0.75 -1.56 9.30
CA ALA A 54 0.65 -1.96 7.91
C ALA A 54 -0.81 -2.04 7.45
N LEU A 55 -1.67 -2.70 8.22
CA LEU A 55 -3.10 -2.81 7.93
C LEU A 55 -3.77 -1.42 7.86
N GLY A 56 -3.46 -0.54 8.81
CA GLY A 56 -3.94 0.84 8.80
C GLY A 56 -3.48 1.61 7.56
N ALA A 57 -2.23 1.44 7.15
CA ALA A 57 -1.69 2.06 5.95
C ALA A 57 -2.43 1.57 4.68
N VAL A 58 -2.68 0.27 4.53
CA VAL A 58 -3.45 -0.31 3.42
C VAL A 58 -4.86 0.30 3.36
N VAL A 59 -5.56 0.37 4.50
CA VAL A 59 -6.91 0.97 4.57
C VAL A 59 -6.88 2.44 4.10
N VAL A 60 -5.91 3.23 4.57
CA VAL A 60 -5.75 4.63 4.15
C VAL A 60 -5.43 4.73 2.66
N ALA A 61 -4.60 3.85 2.11
CA ALA A 61 -4.27 3.79 0.70
C ALA A 61 -5.53 3.55 -0.14
N ILE A 62 -6.31 2.51 0.18
CA ILE A 62 -7.56 2.17 -0.53
C ILE A 62 -8.54 3.35 -0.50
N PHE A 63 -8.82 3.92 0.67
CA PHE A 63 -9.74 5.06 0.78
C PHE A 63 -9.26 6.29 0.01
N SER A 64 -7.96 6.58 0.04
CA SER A 64 -7.39 7.71 -0.69
C SER A 64 -7.48 7.51 -2.19
N PHE A 65 -7.21 6.29 -2.67
CA PHE A 65 -7.32 5.93 -4.08
C PHE A 65 -8.76 6.01 -4.60
N VAL A 66 -9.72 5.45 -3.85
CA VAL A 66 -11.15 5.54 -4.20
C VAL A 66 -11.61 6.99 -4.28
N LYS A 67 -11.23 7.83 -3.29
CA LYS A 67 -11.57 9.27 -3.33
C LYS A 67 -10.92 9.99 -4.51
N PHE A 68 -9.68 9.63 -4.85
CA PHE A 68 -9.00 10.15 -6.04
C PHE A 68 -9.81 9.85 -7.30
N ILE A 69 -10.22 8.60 -7.52
CA ILE A 69 -11.01 8.20 -8.67
C ILE A 69 -12.35 8.96 -8.73
N LEU A 70 -13.05 9.07 -7.60
CA LEU A 70 -14.32 9.80 -7.55
C LEU A 70 -14.16 11.28 -7.91
N ASN A 71 -13.07 11.92 -7.50
CA ASN A 71 -12.76 13.30 -7.85
C ASN A 71 -12.43 13.44 -9.35
N VAL A 72 -11.64 12.50 -9.91
CA VAL A 72 -11.35 12.46 -11.35
C VAL A 72 -12.64 12.34 -12.17
N ASN A 73 -13.60 11.52 -11.72
CA ASN A 73 -14.91 11.38 -12.37
C ASN A 73 -15.74 12.66 -12.36
N ARG A 74 -15.50 13.53 -11.37
CA ARG A 74 -16.14 14.85 -11.26
C ARG A 74 -15.41 15.96 -12.03
N ASN A 75 -14.41 15.61 -12.84
CA ASN A 75 -13.50 16.54 -13.53
C ASN A 75 -12.63 17.39 -12.58
N GLU A 76 -12.44 16.96 -11.34
CA GLU A 76 -11.64 17.65 -10.33
C GLU A 76 -10.20 17.11 -10.30
N VAL A 77 -9.56 16.89 -11.47
CA VAL A 77 -8.26 16.20 -11.56
C VAL A 77 -7.16 17.03 -10.89
N PHE A 78 -7.05 18.33 -11.22
CA PHE A 78 -5.98 19.22 -10.75
C PHE A 78 -6.40 20.07 -9.55
N THR A 79 -7.25 19.55 -8.68
CA THR A 79 -7.65 20.24 -7.45
C THR A 79 -6.74 19.92 -6.29
N GLU A 80 -6.58 20.87 -5.35
CA GLU A 80 -5.88 20.63 -4.07
C GLU A 80 -6.35 19.37 -3.35
N ARG A 81 -7.66 19.18 -3.37
CA ARG A 81 -8.31 18.04 -2.75
C ARG A 81 -7.82 16.73 -3.34
N ASN A 82 -7.67 16.68 -4.66
CA ASN A 82 -7.24 15.49 -5.37
C ASN A 82 -5.74 15.23 -5.20
N ILE A 83 -4.92 16.28 -5.29
CA ILE A 83 -3.48 16.22 -5.01
C ILE A 83 -3.23 15.68 -3.59
N LYS A 84 -4.01 16.14 -2.61
CA LYS A 84 -3.93 15.66 -1.22
C LYS A 84 -4.26 14.16 -1.09
N GLN A 85 -5.20 13.63 -1.89
CA GLN A 85 -5.49 12.21 -1.87
C GLN A 85 -4.34 11.38 -2.44
N ILE A 86 -3.72 11.82 -3.55
CA ILE A 86 -2.56 11.11 -4.11
C ILE A 86 -1.37 11.13 -3.13
N ARG A 87 -1.10 12.26 -2.47
CA ARG A 87 -0.06 12.33 -1.44
C ARG A 87 -0.33 11.38 -0.28
N LYS A 88 -1.57 11.30 0.20
CA LYS A 88 -1.95 10.36 1.25
C LYS A 88 -1.74 8.90 0.83
N TYR A 89 -2.12 8.58 -0.40
CA TYR A 89 -1.86 7.26 -0.97
C TYR A 89 -0.36 6.95 -1.00
N GLY A 90 0.45 7.87 -1.54
CA GLY A 90 1.90 7.69 -1.61
C GLY A 90 2.55 7.49 -0.26
N TYR A 91 2.22 8.31 0.75
CA TYR A 91 2.76 8.13 2.09
C TYR A 91 2.31 6.83 2.75
N SER A 92 1.05 6.42 2.56
CA SER A 92 0.58 5.15 3.12
C SER A 92 1.24 3.95 2.45
N ALA A 93 1.51 4.00 1.14
CA ALA A 93 2.26 2.96 0.44
C ALA A 93 3.71 2.86 0.94
N LEU A 94 4.39 4.00 1.19
CA LEU A 94 5.73 3.99 1.79
C LEU A 94 5.74 3.36 3.18
N VAL A 95 4.78 3.71 4.04
CA VAL A 95 4.66 3.11 5.38
C VAL A 95 4.40 1.61 5.26
N CYS A 96 3.51 1.19 4.37
CA CYS A 96 3.21 -0.22 4.12
C CYS A 96 4.48 -0.97 3.68
N GLY A 97 5.23 -0.44 2.71
CA GLY A 97 6.47 -1.05 2.21
C GLY A 97 7.50 -1.28 3.31
N VAL A 98 7.75 -0.27 4.15
CA VAL A 98 8.67 -0.42 5.29
C VAL A 98 8.18 -1.46 6.29
N CYS A 99 6.88 -1.49 6.60
CA CYS A 99 6.30 -2.50 7.49
C CYS A 99 6.42 -3.91 6.91
N MET A 100 6.17 -4.07 5.61
CA MET A 100 6.31 -5.36 4.93
C MET A 100 7.75 -5.86 4.95
N MET A 101 8.73 -5.00 4.63
CA MET A 101 10.15 -5.36 4.73
C MET A 101 10.51 -5.88 6.12
N TYR A 102 10.03 -5.20 7.16
CA TYR A 102 10.29 -5.62 8.54
C TYR A 102 9.65 -6.97 8.87
N LEU A 103 8.38 -7.16 8.51
CA LEU A 103 7.66 -8.41 8.78
C LEU A 103 8.27 -9.60 8.04
N THR A 104 8.57 -9.45 6.75
CA THR A 104 9.20 -10.50 5.94
C THR A 104 10.58 -10.87 6.48
N PHE A 105 11.37 -9.87 6.89
CA PHE A 105 12.69 -10.11 7.52
C PHE A 105 12.54 -10.84 8.86
N PHE A 106 11.58 -10.43 9.69
CA PHE A 106 11.35 -11.03 11.00
C PHE A 106 10.90 -12.50 10.89
N PHE A 107 10.05 -12.82 9.90
CA PHE A 107 9.59 -14.20 9.68
C PHE A 107 10.64 -15.11 9.03
N GLY A 108 11.87 -14.63 8.85
CA GLY A 108 13.01 -15.44 8.44
C GLY A 108 13.06 -15.77 6.95
N GLU A 109 12.31 -15.08 6.11
CA GLU A 109 12.33 -15.27 4.64
C GLU A 109 13.63 -14.76 3.98
N GLY A 110 14.52 -14.20 4.78
CA GLY A 110 15.81 -13.68 4.34
C GLY A 110 15.76 -12.21 3.91
N PHE A 111 16.93 -11.58 3.95
CA PHE A 111 17.07 -10.15 3.66
C PHE A 111 16.60 -9.76 2.25
N TRP A 112 16.94 -10.56 1.24
CA TRP A 112 16.59 -10.25 -0.14
C TRP A 112 15.09 -10.34 -0.42
N ASN A 113 14.40 -11.33 0.16
CA ASN A 113 12.94 -11.42 0.03
C ASN A 113 12.26 -10.24 0.72
N ALA A 114 12.72 -9.86 1.92
CA ALA A 114 12.21 -8.69 2.61
C ALA A 114 12.38 -7.41 1.77
N VAL A 115 13.53 -7.23 1.11
CA VAL A 115 13.78 -6.08 0.23
C VAL A 115 12.84 -6.13 -0.97
N LEU A 116 12.68 -7.28 -1.63
CA LEU A 116 11.80 -7.42 -2.80
C LEU A 116 10.35 -7.11 -2.44
N ASP A 117 9.82 -7.67 -1.35
CA ASP A 117 8.44 -7.44 -0.90
C ASP A 117 8.15 -5.97 -0.57
N GLY A 118 9.16 -5.25 -0.06
CA GLY A 118 9.00 -3.84 0.28
C GLY A 118 9.22 -2.87 -0.88
N VAL A 119 10.12 -3.20 -1.81
CA VAL A 119 10.52 -2.30 -2.91
C VAL A 119 9.35 -1.95 -3.83
N ASP A 120 8.45 -2.90 -4.10
CA ASP A 120 7.28 -2.65 -4.95
C ASP A 120 6.37 -1.59 -4.33
N ALA A 121 6.01 -1.74 -3.05
CA ALA A 121 5.18 -0.76 -2.34
C ALA A 121 5.89 0.60 -2.17
N LEU A 122 7.22 0.59 -1.95
CA LEU A 122 8.01 1.83 -1.91
C LEU A 122 8.04 2.51 -3.29
N GLY A 123 8.21 1.74 -4.36
CA GLY A 123 8.17 2.23 -5.75
C GLY A 123 6.83 2.89 -6.08
N GLU A 124 5.72 2.24 -5.75
CA GLU A 124 4.37 2.79 -5.90
C GLU A 124 4.19 4.08 -5.08
N GLY A 125 4.67 4.11 -3.85
CA GLY A 125 4.61 5.27 -2.97
C GLY A 125 5.35 6.46 -3.54
N PHE A 126 6.59 6.29 -3.99
CA PHE A 126 7.37 7.35 -4.63
C PHE A 126 6.76 7.81 -5.95
N PHE A 127 6.26 6.88 -6.77
CA PHE A 127 5.58 7.23 -8.02
C PHE A 127 4.32 8.07 -7.75
N ALA A 128 3.52 7.70 -6.76
CA ALA A 128 2.34 8.48 -6.39
C ALA A 128 2.71 9.88 -5.89
N LEU A 129 3.77 10.03 -5.10
CA LEU A 129 4.25 11.34 -4.66
C LEU A 129 4.75 12.18 -5.83
N LEU A 130 5.48 11.60 -6.79
CA LEU A 130 5.89 12.26 -8.02
C LEU A 130 4.68 12.76 -8.82
N MET A 131 3.66 11.92 -8.98
CA MET A 131 2.41 12.30 -9.67
C MET A 131 1.70 13.45 -8.95
N ALA A 132 1.69 13.46 -7.61
CA ALA A 132 1.11 14.55 -6.83
C ALA A 132 1.82 15.88 -7.10
N GLU A 133 3.16 15.88 -7.25
CA GLU A 133 3.93 17.09 -7.59
C GLU A 133 3.66 17.55 -9.02
N ILE A 134 3.59 16.62 -10.00
CA ILE A 134 3.22 16.95 -11.39
C ILE A 134 1.83 17.60 -11.43
N PHE A 135 0.85 17.06 -10.69
CA PHE A 135 -0.50 17.63 -10.63
C PHE A 135 -0.52 19.00 -9.93
N SER A 136 0.35 19.20 -8.94
CA SER A 136 0.52 20.51 -8.27
C SER A 136 1.04 21.57 -9.25
N ILE A 137 1.99 21.22 -10.10
CA ILE A 137 2.51 22.11 -11.16
C ILE A 137 1.44 22.40 -12.22
N GLY A 138 0.67 21.38 -12.63
CA GLY A 138 -0.41 21.53 -13.59
C GLY A 138 -1.54 22.46 -13.11
N LYS A 139 -1.79 22.49 -11.79
CA LYS A 139 -2.76 23.41 -11.18
C LYS A 139 -2.30 24.87 -11.23
N SER A 140 -1.00 25.13 -11.11
CA SER A 140 -0.45 26.48 -11.05
C SER A 140 -0.41 27.21 -12.41
N ARG A 141 -0.73 26.51 -13.49
CA ARG A 141 -0.87 27.05 -14.85
C ARG A 141 -2.31 27.24 -15.25
#